data_f51d249d26ccd8a5233c36eb8c64e756
#
_entry.id   f51d249d26ccd8a5233c36eb8c64e756
#
_cell.length_a   1.000
_cell.length_b   1.000
_cell.length_c   1.000
_cell.angle_alpha   90.00
_cell.angle_beta   90.00
_cell.angle_gamma   90.00
#
_symmetry.space_group_name_H-M   'P 1'
#
loop_
_entity.id
_entity.type
_entity.pdbx_description
1 polymer ?
#
loop_
_entity_poly.entity_id
_entity_poly.type
_entity_poly.pdbx_seq_one_letter_code
_entity_poly.pdbx_strand_id
1 'polypeptide(L)'
;MSKADQTSTYDLLFSLLRSALLGETCPVEIDNFAALLHEAQRQAVDGLLYALPQLSVCEEERPLLKQWIGGLLPLEMANRQMNQVVVELARAFDAAHLRYVLLKGQSCAAVYPRPLLRRAGDIDIYLAPQHFEEAKCVLQNLGFVFDHQTLLHEVFERKGVTVELHRALQPMQWPPAVKHLKQMMHKEVDTVGEWQHFVEIDGYNVPILPPHLNVVLLTAHIMVHATHLGIGLRQLVDWGMVLTTYGHRLDRALLKNALSQLHLTRFYRILSAFSVEYLGFSAHHFDLSLLEKTNSTSAIAASATDSSPSSSASSLVPSSDSSAYSSSSSNLKYPYDSFDALRAKSLLKWSIKVGNHAMFGSSFSRNGGFLAHSCIYFYNMLLHFWWVPTEFLGIPWYMLRRALYRLSFMKHT
;
A
#
# COMPACT_ATOMS: atom_id res chain seq x y z
N MET A 1 11.04 20.84 -17.92
CA MET A 1 9.62 20.62 -18.34
C MET A 1 8.77 21.78 -17.87
N SER A 2 7.91 22.32 -18.73
CA SER A 2 6.88 23.29 -18.33
C SER A 2 5.81 22.58 -17.47
N LYS A 3 4.99 23.36 -16.75
CA LYS A 3 3.90 22.78 -15.94
C LYS A 3 2.83 22.09 -16.81
N ALA A 4 2.64 22.54 -18.04
CA ALA A 4 1.74 21.93 -19.02
C ALA A 4 2.29 20.58 -19.50
N ASP A 5 3.58 20.49 -19.83
CA ASP A 5 4.23 19.26 -20.26
C ASP A 5 4.20 18.19 -19.15
N GLN A 6 4.35 18.62 -17.89
CA GLN A 6 4.29 17.71 -16.75
C GLN A 6 2.88 17.12 -16.56
N THR A 7 1.82 17.92 -16.72
CA THR A 7 0.44 17.43 -16.62
C THR A 7 0.17 16.40 -17.72
N SER A 8 0.55 16.68 -18.96
CA SER A 8 0.41 15.76 -20.10
C SER A 8 1.15 14.43 -19.87
N THR A 9 2.36 14.48 -19.32
CA THR A 9 3.13 13.25 -18.99
C THR A 9 2.44 12.38 -17.95
N TYR A 10 1.82 12.97 -16.91
CA TYR A 10 1.09 12.22 -15.90
C TYR A 10 -0.24 11.67 -16.41
N ASP A 11 -0.96 12.39 -17.25
CA ASP A 11 -2.20 11.91 -17.88
C ASP A 11 -1.91 10.66 -18.74
N LEU A 12 -0.81 10.70 -19.51
CA LEU A 12 -0.33 9.54 -20.25
C LEU A 12 0.09 8.42 -19.32
N LEU A 13 0.86 8.68 -18.26
CA LEU A 13 1.28 7.67 -17.29
C LEU A 13 0.08 6.96 -16.65
N PHE A 14 -0.96 7.69 -16.25
CA PHE A 14 -2.18 7.09 -15.72
C PHE A 14 -2.92 6.26 -16.75
N SER A 15 -3.01 6.70 -18.00
CA SER A 15 -3.62 5.93 -19.08
C SER A 15 -2.89 4.60 -19.29
N LEU A 16 -1.56 4.61 -19.30
CA LEU A 16 -0.74 3.42 -19.43
C LEU A 16 -0.86 2.49 -18.21
N LEU A 17 -0.92 3.04 -16.99
CA LEU A 17 -1.15 2.23 -15.79
C LEU A 17 -2.52 1.56 -15.80
N ARG A 18 -3.58 2.27 -16.19
CA ARG A 18 -4.93 1.66 -16.34
C ARG A 18 -4.92 0.53 -17.37
N SER A 19 -4.24 0.72 -18.49
CA SER A 19 -4.09 -0.33 -19.47
C SER A 19 -3.35 -1.55 -18.92
N ALA A 20 -2.22 -1.35 -18.26
CA ALA A 20 -1.39 -2.41 -17.68
C ALA A 20 -2.08 -3.18 -16.55
N LEU A 21 -2.90 -2.52 -15.73
CA LEU A 21 -3.52 -3.07 -14.54
C LEU A 21 -4.94 -3.57 -14.77
N LEU A 22 -5.71 -2.88 -15.62
CA LEU A 22 -7.14 -3.09 -15.82
C LEU A 22 -7.51 -3.55 -17.22
N GLY A 23 -6.55 -3.60 -18.15
CA GLY A 23 -6.76 -4.00 -19.54
C GLY A 23 -7.49 -2.95 -20.38
N GLU A 24 -7.50 -1.67 -19.96
CA GLU A 24 -8.08 -0.59 -20.76
C GLU A 24 -7.25 -0.32 -22.02
N THR A 25 -7.90 0.16 -23.10
CA THR A 25 -7.19 0.60 -24.29
C THR A 25 -6.43 1.90 -24.01
N CYS A 26 -5.20 1.98 -24.47
CA CYS A 26 -4.40 3.20 -24.31
C CYS A 26 -3.75 3.62 -25.62
N PRO A 27 -3.27 4.87 -25.74
CA PRO A 27 -2.47 5.31 -26.87
C PRO A 27 -1.22 4.44 -27.04
N VAL A 28 -0.92 4.09 -28.28
CA VAL A 28 0.24 3.25 -28.62
C VAL A 28 1.49 4.10 -28.87
N GLU A 29 1.32 5.33 -29.34
CA GLU A 29 2.41 6.24 -29.71
C GLU A 29 2.72 7.19 -28.57
N ILE A 30 4.01 7.32 -28.25
CA ILE A 30 4.53 8.12 -27.14
C ILE A 30 5.49 9.15 -27.70
N ASP A 31 5.13 10.43 -27.62
CA ASP A 31 5.90 11.54 -28.16
C ASP A 31 7.18 11.86 -27.39
N ASN A 32 7.20 11.58 -26.09
CA ASN A 32 8.35 11.85 -25.20
C ASN A 32 8.54 10.72 -24.19
N PHE A 33 9.13 9.64 -24.65
CA PHE A 33 9.38 8.46 -23.83
C PHE A 33 10.39 8.73 -22.71
N ALA A 34 11.38 9.58 -22.94
CA ALA A 34 12.38 9.93 -21.93
C ALA A 34 11.74 10.59 -20.72
N ALA A 35 10.84 11.55 -20.91
CA ALA A 35 10.11 12.21 -19.83
C ALA A 35 9.18 11.24 -19.10
N LEU A 36 8.45 10.42 -19.84
CA LEU A 36 7.57 9.39 -19.29
C LEU A 36 8.34 8.37 -18.43
N LEU A 37 9.44 7.83 -18.97
CA LEU A 37 10.29 6.85 -18.28
C LEU A 37 10.90 7.44 -17.01
N HIS A 38 11.40 8.68 -17.08
CA HIS A 38 11.93 9.38 -15.90
C HIS A 38 10.88 9.48 -14.79
N GLU A 39 9.65 9.91 -15.11
CA GLU A 39 8.58 10.01 -14.11
C GLU A 39 8.13 8.63 -13.61
N ALA A 40 7.99 7.64 -14.49
CA ALA A 40 7.63 6.28 -14.11
C ALA A 40 8.67 5.64 -13.15
N GLN A 41 9.95 5.84 -13.41
CA GLN A 41 11.04 5.40 -12.53
C GLN A 41 10.98 6.12 -11.18
N ARG A 42 10.80 7.44 -11.20
CA ARG A 42 10.68 8.26 -9.99
C ARG A 42 9.48 7.85 -9.12
N GLN A 43 8.42 7.34 -9.74
CA GLN A 43 7.22 6.82 -9.09
C GLN A 43 7.29 5.31 -8.80
N ALA A 44 8.40 4.63 -9.18
CA ALA A 44 8.62 3.20 -9.04
C ALA A 44 7.54 2.32 -9.72
N VAL A 45 7.03 2.78 -10.87
CA VAL A 45 6.01 2.08 -11.68
C VAL A 45 6.47 1.77 -13.10
N ASP A 46 7.72 2.04 -13.43
CA ASP A 46 8.29 1.84 -14.76
C ASP A 46 8.25 0.39 -15.24
N GLY A 47 8.40 -0.59 -14.35
CA GLY A 47 8.24 -2.00 -14.70
C GLY A 47 6.84 -2.36 -15.16
N LEU A 48 5.79 -1.64 -14.71
CA LEU A 48 4.41 -1.90 -15.09
C LEU A 48 4.13 -1.50 -16.55
N LEU A 49 4.88 -0.53 -17.10
CA LEU A 49 4.72 -0.10 -18.49
C LEU A 49 5.02 -1.22 -19.48
N TYR A 50 5.87 -2.18 -19.11
CA TYR A 50 6.19 -3.34 -19.95
C TYR A 50 5.04 -4.38 -20.01
N ALA A 51 4.06 -4.28 -19.14
CA ALA A 51 2.85 -5.12 -19.24
C ALA A 51 2.04 -4.82 -20.51
N LEU A 52 2.35 -3.73 -21.21
CA LEU A 52 1.70 -3.31 -22.44
C LEU A 52 2.31 -4.01 -23.67
N PRO A 53 1.49 -4.62 -24.52
CA PRO A 53 2.01 -5.39 -25.65
C PRO A 53 2.61 -4.55 -26.78
N GLN A 54 2.35 -3.24 -26.83
CA GLN A 54 2.68 -2.38 -27.97
C GLN A 54 3.01 -0.95 -27.53
N LEU A 55 4.21 -0.73 -27.00
CA LEU A 55 4.76 0.63 -26.84
C LEU A 55 5.47 1.04 -28.13
N SER A 56 5.01 2.10 -28.78
CA SER A 56 5.67 2.73 -29.92
C SER A 56 6.25 4.09 -29.51
N VAL A 57 7.51 4.32 -29.88
CA VAL A 57 8.21 5.58 -29.65
C VAL A 57 8.82 6.07 -30.96
N CYS A 58 9.15 7.37 -31.05
CA CYS A 58 9.85 7.91 -32.20
C CYS A 58 11.22 7.25 -32.42
N GLU A 59 11.75 7.36 -33.62
CA GLU A 59 13.05 6.71 -34.02
C GLU A 59 14.19 7.13 -33.08
N GLU A 60 14.23 8.40 -32.68
CA GLU A 60 15.28 8.98 -31.85
C GLU A 60 15.30 8.36 -30.43
N GLU A 61 14.16 7.93 -29.92
CA GLU A 61 14.03 7.35 -28.56
C GLU A 61 14.07 5.81 -28.54
N ARG A 62 14.10 5.14 -29.68
CA ARG A 62 14.23 3.66 -29.77
C ARG A 62 15.45 3.10 -29.03
N PRO A 63 16.65 3.73 -29.03
CA PRO A 63 17.76 3.24 -28.23
C PRO A 63 17.45 3.24 -26.72
N LEU A 64 16.77 4.28 -26.21
CA LEU A 64 16.37 4.38 -24.83
C LEU A 64 15.30 3.31 -24.47
N LEU A 65 14.33 3.09 -25.35
CA LEU A 65 13.34 2.01 -25.19
C LEU A 65 14.02 0.64 -25.09
N LYS A 66 14.99 0.34 -25.98
CA LYS A 66 15.75 -0.92 -25.94
C LYS A 66 16.56 -1.07 -24.65
N GLN A 67 17.21 0.00 -24.21
CA GLN A 67 17.95 0.02 -22.94
C GLN A 67 17.03 -0.25 -21.74
N TRP A 68 15.87 0.40 -21.71
CA TRP A 68 14.88 0.18 -20.64
C TRP A 68 14.35 -1.26 -20.64
N ILE A 69 13.99 -1.81 -21.81
CA ILE A 69 13.56 -3.21 -21.94
C ILE A 69 14.64 -4.15 -21.42
N GLY A 70 15.90 -3.92 -21.79
CA GLY A 70 17.04 -4.70 -21.29
C GLY A 70 17.19 -4.62 -19.76
N GLY A 71 16.81 -3.51 -19.15
CA GLY A 71 16.82 -3.30 -17.70
C GLY A 71 15.71 -4.04 -16.94
N LEU A 72 14.70 -4.58 -17.63
CA LEU A 72 13.59 -5.29 -16.97
C LEU A 72 13.97 -6.72 -16.56
N LEU A 73 14.88 -7.37 -17.29
CA LEU A 73 15.35 -8.70 -16.90
C LEU A 73 16.04 -8.71 -15.53
N PRO A 74 16.96 -7.78 -15.20
CA PRO A 74 17.49 -7.63 -13.83
C PRO A 74 16.40 -7.40 -12.78
N LEU A 75 15.34 -6.63 -13.10
CA LEU A 75 14.22 -6.44 -12.20
C LEU A 75 13.46 -7.75 -11.91
N GLU A 76 13.16 -8.53 -12.96
CA GLU A 76 12.55 -9.85 -12.79
C GLU A 76 13.42 -10.80 -11.97
N MET A 77 14.73 -10.82 -12.25
CA MET A 77 15.69 -11.66 -11.52
C MET A 77 15.73 -11.28 -10.04
N ALA A 78 15.77 -9.99 -9.72
CA ALA A 78 15.72 -9.52 -8.34
C ALA A 78 14.43 -9.94 -7.64
N ASN A 79 13.28 -9.82 -8.29
CA ASN A 79 11.99 -10.27 -7.72
C ASN A 79 11.95 -11.79 -7.53
N ARG A 80 12.49 -12.59 -8.46
CA ARG A 80 12.62 -14.05 -8.29
C ARG A 80 13.53 -14.39 -7.10
N GLN A 81 14.65 -13.71 -6.94
CA GLN A 81 15.53 -13.88 -5.78
C GLN A 81 14.79 -13.56 -4.48
N MET A 82 14.03 -12.47 -4.44
CA MET A 82 13.23 -12.11 -3.27
C MET A 82 12.15 -13.15 -2.97
N ASN A 83 11.45 -13.65 -3.99
CA ASN A 83 10.47 -14.73 -3.83
C ASN A 83 11.12 -15.98 -3.21
N GLN A 84 12.29 -16.39 -3.72
CA GLN A 84 13.04 -17.53 -3.18
C GLN A 84 13.39 -17.32 -1.70
N VAL A 85 13.83 -16.12 -1.33
CA VAL A 85 14.11 -15.77 0.08
C VAL A 85 12.84 -15.81 0.92
N VAL A 86 11.72 -15.28 0.44
CA VAL A 86 10.44 -15.36 1.16
C VAL A 86 10.05 -16.82 1.42
N VAL A 87 10.13 -17.69 0.42
CA VAL A 87 9.80 -19.11 0.57
C VAL A 87 10.77 -19.83 1.51
N GLU A 88 12.07 -19.53 1.45
CA GLU A 88 13.08 -20.07 2.36
C GLU A 88 12.79 -19.69 3.81
N LEU A 89 12.49 -18.41 4.08
CA LEU A 89 12.13 -17.90 5.40
C LEU A 89 10.83 -18.53 5.90
N ALA A 90 9.81 -18.59 5.05
CA ALA A 90 8.52 -19.18 5.39
C ALA A 90 8.69 -20.64 5.84
N ARG A 91 9.42 -21.45 5.07
CA ARG A 91 9.70 -22.84 5.42
C ARG A 91 10.47 -22.98 6.73
N ALA A 92 11.45 -22.12 6.96
CA ALA A 92 12.24 -22.15 8.19
C ALA A 92 11.42 -21.74 9.41
N PHE A 93 10.56 -20.74 9.28
CA PHE A 93 9.65 -20.30 10.34
C PHE A 93 8.56 -21.34 10.63
N ASP A 94 8.00 -22.00 9.60
CA ASP A 94 7.02 -23.07 9.78
C ASP A 94 7.66 -24.29 10.49
N ALA A 95 8.90 -24.65 10.10
CA ALA A 95 9.65 -25.74 10.75
C ALA A 95 9.99 -25.43 12.23
N ALA A 96 10.17 -24.16 12.56
CA ALA A 96 10.39 -23.68 13.93
C ALA A 96 9.08 -23.35 14.66
N HIS A 97 7.91 -23.60 14.06
CA HIS A 97 6.58 -23.29 14.61
C HIS A 97 6.41 -21.83 15.02
N LEU A 98 7.06 -20.90 14.29
CA LEU A 98 6.97 -19.48 14.56
C LEU A 98 5.67 -18.89 14.03
N ARG A 99 5.17 -17.88 14.74
CA ARG A 99 3.98 -17.16 14.33
C ARG A 99 4.37 -15.88 13.62
N TYR A 100 4.17 -15.84 12.31
CA TYR A 100 4.59 -14.75 11.44
C TYR A 100 3.55 -14.47 10.36
N VAL A 101 3.61 -13.29 9.75
CA VAL A 101 2.90 -12.96 8.51
C VAL A 101 3.78 -12.10 7.61
N LEU A 102 3.72 -12.37 6.30
CA LEU A 102 4.34 -11.53 5.28
C LEU A 102 3.50 -10.25 5.11
N LEU A 103 4.17 -9.12 5.20
CA LEU A 103 3.57 -7.81 5.01
C LEU A 103 3.94 -7.26 3.64
N LYS A 104 3.14 -6.33 3.09
CA LYS A 104 3.49 -5.51 1.91
C LYS A 104 4.29 -6.26 0.81
N GLY A 105 5.24 -5.58 0.17
CA GLY A 105 6.27 -6.16 -0.72
C GLY A 105 5.73 -7.23 -1.66
N GLN A 106 6.20 -8.45 -1.49
CA GLN A 106 5.87 -9.59 -2.33
C GLN A 106 4.41 -10.04 -2.17
N SER A 107 3.77 -9.81 -1.01
CA SER A 107 2.33 -10.10 -0.85
C SER A 107 1.46 -9.16 -1.70
N CYS A 108 1.88 -7.90 -1.89
CA CYS A 108 1.23 -6.98 -2.82
C CYS A 108 1.57 -7.33 -4.28
N ALA A 109 2.81 -7.75 -4.56
CA ALA A 109 3.21 -8.13 -5.92
C ALA A 109 2.35 -9.25 -6.48
N ALA A 110 1.99 -10.22 -5.66
CA ALA A 110 1.21 -11.40 -6.07
C ALA A 110 -0.18 -11.08 -6.67
N VAL A 111 -0.73 -9.90 -6.39
CA VAL A 111 -2.03 -9.47 -6.95
C VAL A 111 -1.92 -8.69 -8.26
N TYR A 112 -0.70 -8.50 -8.78
CA TYR A 112 -0.50 -7.84 -10.06
C TYR A 112 -0.61 -8.81 -11.24
N PRO A 113 -1.05 -8.34 -12.42
CA PRO A 113 -1.08 -9.17 -13.64
C PRO A 113 0.32 -9.74 -14.00
N ARG A 114 1.37 -8.99 -13.71
CA ARG A 114 2.78 -9.41 -13.87
C ARG A 114 3.57 -9.13 -12.58
N PRO A 115 3.53 -10.03 -11.60
CA PRO A 115 4.11 -9.81 -10.26
C PRO A 115 5.60 -9.44 -10.27
N LEU A 116 6.37 -10.06 -11.15
CA LEU A 116 7.83 -9.86 -11.24
C LEU A 116 8.25 -8.51 -11.82
N LEU A 117 7.32 -7.75 -12.41
CA LEU A 117 7.58 -6.42 -12.94
C LEU A 117 7.23 -5.29 -11.95
N ARG A 118 6.60 -5.61 -10.82
CA ARG A 118 6.44 -4.64 -9.74
C ARG A 118 7.79 -4.41 -9.06
N ARG A 119 8.24 -3.15 -8.98
CA ARG A 119 9.48 -2.85 -8.25
C ARG A 119 9.36 -3.27 -6.80
N ALA A 120 10.22 -4.20 -6.39
CA ALA A 120 10.37 -4.60 -5.00
C ALA A 120 11.24 -3.60 -4.22
N GLY A 121 11.24 -3.72 -2.91
CA GLY A 121 12.13 -3.01 -1.99
C GLY A 121 12.75 -4.02 -1.04
N ASP A 122 12.12 -4.21 0.08
CA ASP A 122 12.47 -5.05 1.21
C ASP A 122 11.44 -6.18 1.41
N ILE A 123 11.79 -7.16 2.20
CA ILE A 123 10.88 -8.22 2.67
C ILE A 123 10.48 -7.86 4.10
N ASP A 124 9.22 -7.48 4.27
CA ASP A 124 8.65 -7.13 5.57
C ASP A 124 7.94 -8.35 6.19
N ILE A 125 8.35 -8.77 7.37
CA ILE A 125 7.74 -9.88 8.10
C ILE A 125 7.37 -9.42 9.51
N TYR A 126 6.10 -9.54 9.89
CA TYR A 126 5.69 -9.35 11.27
C TYR A 126 5.83 -10.66 12.03
N LEU A 127 6.39 -10.58 13.22
CA LEU A 127 6.50 -11.68 14.17
C LEU A 127 5.63 -11.40 15.39
N ALA A 128 4.89 -12.41 15.84
CA ALA A 128 4.25 -12.36 17.15
C ALA A 128 5.33 -12.14 18.24
N PRO A 129 5.09 -11.29 19.25
CA PRO A 129 6.13 -10.85 20.18
C PRO A 129 6.94 -11.97 20.85
N GLN A 130 6.27 -13.10 21.16
CA GLN A 130 6.91 -14.26 21.79
C GLN A 130 7.87 -15.02 20.88
N HIS A 131 7.78 -14.85 19.55
CA HIS A 131 8.59 -15.56 18.56
C HIS A 131 9.71 -14.70 17.96
N PHE A 132 9.82 -13.43 18.38
CA PHE A 132 10.70 -12.47 17.72
C PHE A 132 12.19 -12.85 17.86
N GLU A 133 12.65 -13.21 19.06
CA GLU A 133 14.06 -13.56 19.28
C GLU A 133 14.43 -14.89 18.60
N GLU A 134 13.53 -15.86 18.59
CA GLU A 134 13.76 -17.13 17.89
C GLU A 134 13.83 -16.91 16.36
N ALA A 135 13.00 -16.04 15.80
CA ALA A 135 13.07 -15.69 14.38
C ALA A 135 14.41 -15.05 14.00
N LYS A 136 15.01 -14.25 14.86
CA LYS A 136 16.36 -13.70 14.66
C LYS A 136 17.41 -14.81 14.56
N CYS A 137 17.34 -15.80 15.45
CA CYS A 137 18.23 -16.94 15.40
C CYS A 137 18.06 -17.73 14.08
N VAL A 138 16.82 -17.91 13.62
CA VAL A 138 16.55 -18.54 12.32
C VAL A 138 17.20 -17.75 11.17
N LEU A 139 17.03 -16.42 11.11
CA LEU A 139 17.67 -15.60 10.10
C LEU A 139 19.20 -15.73 10.12
N GLN A 140 19.80 -15.66 11.30
CA GLN A 140 21.25 -15.81 11.46
C GLN A 140 21.76 -17.19 11.00
N ASN A 141 21.03 -18.24 11.32
CA ASN A 141 21.34 -19.60 10.86
C ASN A 141 21.24 -19.74 9.32
N LEU A 142 20.36 -18.96 8.68
CA LEU A 142 20.25 -18.87 7.23
C LEU A 142 21.31 -17.95 6.62
N GLY A 143 22.21 -17.39 7.42
CA GLY A 143 23.30 -16.53 6.96
C GLY A 143 22.92 -15.07 6.74
N PHE A 144 21.79 -14.60 7.30
CA PHE A 144 21.49 -13.17 7.34
C PHE A 144 22.31 -12.49 8.43
N VAL A 145 22.82 -11.31 8.12
CA VAL A 145 23.60 -10.48 9.03
C VAL A 145 22.73 -9.34 9.51
N PHE A 146 22.73 -9.11 10.82
CA PHE A 146 22.06 -7.95 11.42
C PHE A 146 22.74 -6.67 10.94
N ASP A 147 21.96 -5.70 10.48
CA ASP A 147 22.44 -4.38 10.06
C ASP A 147 22.13 -3.32 11.14
N HIS A 148 20.85 -3.04 11.35
CA HIS A 148 20.44 -2.06 12.35
C HIS A 148 19.03 -2.35 12.86
N GLN A 149 18.59 -1.56 13.87
CA GLN A 149 17.24 -1.63 14.38
C GLN A 149 16.59 -0.26 14.52
N THR A 150 15.28 -0.27 14.49
CA THR A 150 14.40 0.87 14.72
C THR A 150 13.44 0.59 15.89
N LEU A 151 12.54 1.54 16.16
CA LEU A 151 11.46 1.31 17.13
C LEU A 151 10.49 0.18 16.74
N LEU A 152 10.42 -0.16 15.44
CA LEU A 152 9.39 -1.03 14.89
C LEU A 152 9.93 -2.36 14.39
N HIS A 153 11.13 -2.38 13.85
CA HIS A 153 11.72 -3.54 13.17
C HIS A 153 13.23 -3.61 13.38
N GLU A 154 13.75 -4.78 13.19
CA GLU A 154 15.18 -5.05 13.01
C GLU A 154 15.45 -5.43 11.57
N VAL A 155 16.56 -4.93 11.03
CA VAL A 155 16.96 -5.09 9.63
C VAL A 155 18.08 -6.10 9.52
N PHE A 156 17.93 -7.02 8.59
CA PHE A 156 18.90 -8.07 8.27
C PHE A 156 19.17 -8.07 6.78
N GLU A 157 20.40 -8.37 6.41
CA GLU A 157 20.82 -8.43 5.00
C GLU A 157 21.51 -9.72 4.64
N ARG A 158 21.25 -10.22 3.43
CA ARG A 158 21.95 -11.35 2.82
C ARG A 158 21.95 -11.21 1.30
N LYS A 159 23.16 -11.16 0.70
CA LYS A 159 23.35 -11.12 -0.77
C LYS A 159 22.50 -10.04 -1.47
N GLY A 160 22.42 -8.86 -0.88
CA GLY A 160 21.66 -7.73 -1.42
C GLY A 160 20.13 -7.81 -1.22
N VAL A 161 19.64 -8.79 -0.46
CA VAL A 161 18.23 -8.86 -0.05
C VAL A 161 18.13 -8.38 1.40
N THR A 162 17.29 -7.37 1.61
CA THR A 162 16.99 -6.80 2.93
C THR A 162 15.71 -7.43 3.47
N VAL A 163 15.75 -7.86 4.73
CA VAL A 163 14.61 -8.40 5.49
C VAL A 163 14.40 -7.55 6.73
N GLU A 164 13.16 -7.06 6.90
CA GLU A 164 12.74 -6.32 8.09
C GLU A 164 11.82 -7.19 8.96
N LEU A 165 12.31 -7.55 10.16
CA LEU A 165 11.50 -8.21 11.17
C LEU A 165 10.75 -7.19 12.00
N HIS A 166 9.44 -7.12 11.84
CA HIS A 166 8.57 -6.16 12.49
C HIS A 166 8.01 -6.66 13.83
N ARG A 167 8.14 -5.83 14.89
CA ARG A 167 7.48 -6.00 16.21
C ARG A 167 6.14 -5.29 16.28
N ALA A 168 5.90 -4.37 15.33
CA ALA A 168 4.68 -3.59 15.22
C ALA A 168 4.47 -3.19 13.75
N LEU A 169 3.20 -3.06 13.33
CA LEU A 169 2.88 -2.85 11.93
C LEU A 169 3.27 -1.46 11.42
N GLN A 170 3.02 -0.39 12.20
CA GLN A 170 3.23 0.98 11.73
C GLN A 170 3.49 1.97 12.89
N PRO A 171 4.29 3.01 12.65
CA PRO A 171 4.56 4.06 13.64
C PRO A 171 3.41 5.07 13.68
N MET A 172 2.21 4.64 14.04
CA MET A 172 1.15 5.59 14.32
C MET A 172 1.54 6.48 15.49
N GLN A 173 1.21 7.77 15.40
CA GLN A 173 1.64 8.76 16.39
C GLN A 173 0.60 8.97 17.48
N TRP A 174 -0.67 8.80 17.16
CA TRP A 174 -1.76 8.94 18.09
C TRP A 174 -1.83 7.75 19.06
N PRO A 175 -1.56 7.95 20.38
CA PRO A 175 -1.42 6.84 21.32
C PRO A 175 -2.63 5.89 21.40
N PRO A 176 -3.90 6.36 21.37
CA PRO A 176 -5.05 5.46 21.34
C PRO A 176 -5.06 4.55 20.09
N ALA A 177 -4.70 5.08 18.91
CA ALA A 177 -4.63 4.27 17.69
C ALA A 177 -3.54 3.19 17.79
N VAL A 178 -2.36 3.52 18.36
CA VAL A 178 -1.30 2.53 18.63
C VAL A 178 -1.81 1.40 19.53
N LYS A 179 -2.55 1.74 20.59
CA LYS A 179 -3.14 0.74 21.50
C LYS A 179 -4.16 -0.14 20.78
N HIS A 180 -5.07 0.45 20.01
CA HIS A 180 -6.08 -0.30 19.25
C HIS A 180 -5.45 -1.23 18.21
N LEU A 181 -4.44 -0.74 17.45
CA LEU A 181 -3.75 -1.56 16.47
C LEU A 181 -3.07 -2.78 17.13
N LYS A 182 -2.42 -2.60 18.28
CA LYS A 182 -1.85 -3.72 19.04
C LYS A 182 -2.91 -4.72 19.49
N GLN A 183 -4.07 -4.25 19.94
CA GLN A 183 -5.17 -5.14 20.36
C GLN A 183 -5.72 -5.95 19.17
N MET A 184 -5.86 -5.32 18.00
CA MET A 184 -6.28 -6.01 16.77
C MET A 184 -5.27 -7.08 16.37
N MET A 185 -3.97 -6.72 16.36
CA MET A 185 -2.90 -7.68 16.04
C MET A 185 -2.88 -8.85 17.02
N HIS A 186 -2.98 -8.58 18.31
CA HIS A 186 -3.01 -9.64 19.32
C HIS A 186 -4.20 -10.59 19.10
N LYS A 187 -5.39 -10.04 18.89
CA LYS A 187 -6.62 -10.83 18.71
C LYS A 187 -6.62 -11.63 17.40
N GLU A 188 -6.17 -11.05 16.30
CA GLU A 188 -6.41 -11.58 14.95
C GLU A 188 -5.16 -12.19 14.29
N VAL A 189 -4.00 -12.01 14.91
CA VAL A 189 -2.73 -12.53 14.41
C VAL A 189 -2.00 -13.34 15.48
N ASP A 190 -1.71 -12.76 16.65
CA ASP A 190 -0.83 -13.40 17.63
C ASP A 190 -1.44 -14.63 18.31
N THR A 191 -2.76 -14.62 18.55
CA THR A 191 -3.49 -15.64 19.31
C THR A 191 -4.40 -16.54 18.48
N VAL A 192 -4.54 -16.28 17.17
CA VAL A 192 -5.33 -17.14 16.27
C VAL A 192 -4.71 -18.54 16.20
N GLY A 193 -5.53 -19.59 16.18
CA GLY A 193 -5.06 -20.98 16.09
C GLY A 193 -4.35 -21.28 14.77
N GLU A 194 -5.09 -21.53 13.72
CA GLU A 194 -4.56 -21.81 12.38
C GLU A 194 -4.62 -20.57 11.49
N TRP A 195 -3.69 -20.46 10.54
CA TRP A 195 -3.72 -19.42 9.54
C TRP A 195 -4.87 -19.65 8.55
N GLN A 196 -5.62 -18.60 8.25
CA GLN A 196 -6.74 -18.66 7.31
C GLN A 196 -6.49 -17.85 6.02
N HIS A 197 -5.46 -17.01 6.00
CA HIS A 197 -5.16 -16.13 4.88
C HIS A 197 -3.73 -16.35 4.41
N PHE A 198 -3.60 -16.67 3.13
CA PHE A 198 -2.33 -16.97 2.50
C PHE A 198 -2.22 -16.25 1.16
N VAL A 199 -0.98 -16.05 0.76
CA VAL A 199 -0.61 -15.73 -0.61
C VAL A 199 0.31 -16.83 -1.14
N GLU A 200 0.10 -17.25 -2.37
CA GLU A 200 0.99 -18.19 -3.04
C GLU A 200 2.18 -17.44 -3.64
N ILE A 201 3.40 -17.84 -3.28
CA ILE A 201 4.66 -17.34 -3.83
C ILE A 201 5.50 -18.54 -4.24
N ASP A 202 5.79 -18.65 -5.53
CA ASP A 202 6.58 -19.74 -6.13
C ASP A 202 6.11 -21.14 -5.64
N GLY A 203 4.78 -21.36 -5.59
CA GLY A 203 4.16 -22.62 -5.19
C GLY A 203 4.12 -22.87 -3.67
N TYR A 204 4.46 -21.88 -2.83
CA TYR A 204 4.38 -21.99 -1.38
C TYR A 204 3.35 -21.02 -0.80
N ASN A 205 2.51 -21.50 0.10
CA ASN A 205 1.48 -20.71 0.77
C ASN A 205 2.10 -19.96 1.96
N VAL A 206 2.28 -18.66 1.82
CA VAL A 206 2.87 -17.79 2.85
C VAL A 206 1.75 -17.08 3.61
N PRO A 207 1.72 -17.11 4.96
CA PRO A 207 0.70 -16.41 5.74
C PRO A 207 0.73 -14.90 5.52
N ILE A 208 -0.45 -14.30 5.39
CA ILE A 208 -0.65 -12.85 5.29
C ILE A 208 -1.70 -12.38 6.30
N LEU A 209 -1.77 -11.08 6.50
CA LEU A 209 -2.82 -10.47 7.33
C LEU A 209 -4.23 -10.78 6.80
N PRO A 210 -5.24 -10.88 7.68
CA PRO A 210 -6.63 -10.83 7.27
C PRO A 210 -6.89 -9.62 6.35
N PRO A 211 -7.75 -9.74 5.31
CA PRO A 211 -7.91 -8.71 4.29
C PRO A 211 -8.16 -7.30 4.85
N HIS A 212 -9.02 -7.16 5.86
CA HIS A 212 -9.31 -5.87 6.47
C HIS A 212 -8.10 -5.27 7.22
N LEU A 213 -7.29 -6.09 7.92
CA LEU A 213 -6.05 -5.62 8.55
C LEU A 213 -4.98 -5.27 7.53
N ASN A 214 -4.90 -6.00 6.41
CA ASN A 214 -3.98 -5.67 5.32
C ASN A 214 -4.32 -4.30 4.70
N VAL A 215 -5.60 -4.01 4.46
CA VAL A 215 -6.05 -2.69 3.98
C VAL A 215 -5.74 -1.60 5.01
N VAL A 216 -5.96 -1.85 6.29
CA VAL A 216 -5.60 -0.92 7.38
C VAL A 216 -4.09 -0.66 7.40
N LEU A 217 -3.27 -1.71 7.32
CA LEU A 217 -1.81 -1.60 7.27
C LEU A 217 -1.36 -0.71 6.10
N LEU A 218 -1.83 -1.02 4.89
CA LEU A 218 -1.46 -0.26 3.70
C LEU A 218 -1.93 1.20 3.78
N THR A 219 -3.14 1.45 4.29
CA THR A 219 -3.67 2.80 4.51
C THR A 219 -2.79 3.59 5.48
N ALA A 220 -2.43 2.98 6.62
CA ALA A 220 -1.55 3.61 7.61
C ALA A 220 -0.13 3.83 7.07
N HIS A 221 0.41 2.86 6.34
CA HIS A 221 1.72 2.93 5.72
C HIS A 221 1.82 4.08 4.70
N ILE A 222 0.83 4.18 3.80
CA ILE A 222 0.75 5.27 2.82
C ILE A 222 0.62 6.61 3.52
N MET A 223 -0.23 6.71 4.55
CA MET A 223 -0.41 7.92 5.34
C MET A 223 0.92 8.39 5.95
N VAL A 224 1.65 7.49 6.60
CA VAL A 224 2.93 7.81 7.22
C VAL A 224 3.94 8.30 6.18
N HIS A 225 4.08 7.60 5.05
CA HIS A 225 4.98 8.04 3.98
C HIS A 225 4.55 9.37 3.39
N ALA A 226 3.27 9.55 3.06
CA ALA A 226 2.76 10.78 2.47
C ALA A 226 2.98 11.99 3.38
N THR A 227 2.88 11.82 4.69
CA THR A 227 3.06 12.91 5.66
C THR A 227 4.51 13.16 6.08
N HIS A 228 5.43 12.22 5.83
CA HIS A 228 6.82 12.32 6.27
C HIS A 228 7.80 12.58 5.13
N LEU A 229 7.96 11.61 4.26
CA LEU A 229 9.05 11.54 3.28
C LEU A 229 8.57 11.69 1.83
N GLY A 230 7.26 11.63 1.61
CA GLY A 230 6.66 11.56 0.30
C GLY A 230 6.27 10.14 -0.10
N ILE A 231 5.44 10.04 -1.13
CA ILE A 231 4.87 8.79 -1.59
C ILE A 231 4.91 8.70 -3.12
N GLY A 232 5.26 7.52 -3.65
CA GLY A 232 5.18 7.24 -5.07
C GLY A 232 3.88 6.54 -5.47
N LEU A 233 3.60 6.51 -6.77
CA LEU A 233 2.41 5.86 -7.32
C LEU A 233 2.40 4.36 -7.02
N ARG A 234 3.55 3.71 -6.88
CA ARG A 234 3.62 2.27 -6.56
C ARG A 234 2.78 1.91 -5.34
N GLN A 235 2.91 2.64 -4.23
CA GLN A 235 2.16 2.35 -3.01
C GLN A 235 0.66 2.59 -3.19
N LEU A 236 0.28 3.61 -3.96
CA LEU A 236 -1.12 3.91 -4.28
C LEU A 236 -1.73 2.83 -5.18
N VAL A 237 -0.96 2.33 -6.14
CA VAL A 237 -1.36 1.20 -7.01
C VAL A 237 -1.47 -0.08 -6.19
N ASP A 238 -0.50 -0.40 -5.31
CA ASP A 238 -0.56 -1.54 -4.40
C ASP A 238 -1.88 -1.57 -3.61
N TRP A 239 -2.26 -0.42 -3.05
CA TRP A 239 -3.48 -0.28 -2.26
C TRP A 239 -4.74 -0.56 -3.10
N GLY A 240 -4.83 0.00 -4.31
CA GLY A 240 -5.93 -0.23 -5.24
C GLY A 240 -6.01 -1.69 -5.69
N MET A 241 -4.88 -2.30 -6.04
CA MET A 241 -4.81 -3.71 -6.46
C MET A 241 -5.23 -4.68 -5.35
N VAL A 242 -4.79 -4.45 -4.12
CA VAL A 242 -5.19 -5.26 -2.95
C VAL A 242 -6.70 -5.18 -2.72
N LEU A 243 -7.30 -3.99 -2.80
CA LEU A 243 -8.75 -3.82 -2.65
C LEU A 243 -9.53 -4.43 -3.82
N THR A 244 -9.05 -4.32 -5.04
CA THR A 244 -9.67 -4.95 -6.20
C THR A 244 -9.67 -6.48 -6.08
N THR A 245 -8.57 -7.06 -5.60
CA THR A 245 -8.41 -8.51 -5.49
C THR A 245 -9.15 -9.08 -4.27
N TYR A 246 -9.03 -8.45 -3.13
CA TYR A 246 -9.57 -8.99 -1.86
C TYR A 246 -10.85 -8.31 -1.40
N GLY A 247 -11.35 -7.27 -2.09
CA GLY A 247 -12.51 -6.50 -1.69
C GLY A 247 -13.79 -7.33 -1.45
N HIS A 248 -13.95 -8.44 -2.20
CA HIS A 248 -15.06 -9.38 -2.03
C HIS A 248 -14.95 -10.27 -0.78
N ARG A 249 -13.75 -10.37 -0.18
CA ARG A 249 -13.46 -11.11 1.07
C ARG A 249 -13.38 -10.19 2.28
N LEU A 250 -13.56 -8.89 2.12
CA LEU A 250 -13.49 -7.92 3.20
C LEU A 250 -14.71 -8.04 4.11
N ASP A 251 -14.48 -8.23 5.40
CA ASP A 251 -15.48 -7.90 6.40
C ASP A 251 -15.54 -6.37 6.53
N ARG A 252 -16.59 -5.79 5.93
CA ARG A 252 -16.78 -4.34 5.86
C ARG A 252 -17.03 -3.72 7.23
N ALA A 253 -17.68 -4.45 8.14
CA ALA A 253 -17.93 -3.97 9.48
C ALA A 253 -16.63 -3.91 10.30
N LEU A 254 -15.80 -4.93 10.22
CA LEU A 254 -14.47 -4.94 10.85
C LEU A 254 -13.58 -3.85 10.25
N LEU A 255 -13.55 -3.69 8.93
CA LEU A 255 -12.77 -2.63 8.29
C LEU A 255 -13.22 -1.23 8.76
N LYS A 256 -14.52 -0.97 8.74
CA LYS A 256 -15.11 0.30 9.20
C LYS A 256 -14.74 0.61 10.64
N ASN A 257 -14.91 -0.37 11.52
CA ASN A 257 -14.56 -0.24 12.93
C ASN A 257 -13.06 0.03 13.11
N ALA A 258 -12.20 -0.73 12.45
CA ALA A 258 -10.74 -0.56 12.51
C ALA A 258 -10.31 0.82 12.02
N LEU A 259 -10.80 1.26 10.85
CA LEU A 259 -10.49 2.59 10.31
C LEU A 259 -10.96 3.72 11.23
N SER A 260 -12.13 3.56 11.87
CA SER A 260 -12.65 4.52 12.82
C SER A 260 -11.82 4.60 14.10
N GLN A 261 -11.48 3.47 14.72
CA GLN A 261 -10.67 3.40 15.94
C GLN A 261 -9.25 3.91 15.74
N LEU A 262 -8.72 3.75 14.52
CA LEU A 262 -7.39 4.22 14.14
C LEU A 262 -7.38 5.64 13.56
N HIS A 263 -8.54 6.29 13.45
CA HIS A 263 -8.71 7.60 12.82
C HIS A 263 -8.25 7.67 11.35
N LEU A 264 -8.32 6.54 10.63
CA LEU A 264 -7.88 6.41 9.24
C LEU A 264 -9.02 6.63 8.22
N THR A 265 -10.27 6.72 8.64
CA THR A 265 -11.45 6.79 7.75
C THR A 265 -11.32 7.92 6.71
N ARG A 266 -10.87 9.12 7.15
CA ARG A 266 -10.67 10.24 6.22
C ARG A 266 -9.60 9.94 5.18
N PHE A 267 -8.47 9.38 5.60
CA PHE A 267 -7.38 9.08 4.68
C PHE A 267 -7.73 7.93 3.72
N TYR A 268 -8.44 6.92 4.19
CA TYR A 268 -9.02 5.87 3.36
C TYR A 268 -9.93 6.46 2.25
N ARG A 269 -10.79 7.43 2.57
CA ARG A 269 -11.63 8.13 1.58
C ARG A 269 -10.80 8.88 0.53
N ILE A 270 -9.72 9.53 0.94
CA ILE A 270 -8.79 10.23 0.02
C ILE A 270 -8.15 9.22 -0.94
N LEU A 271 -7.71 8.07 -0.43
CA LEU A 271 -7.13 7.00 -1.26
C LEU A 271 -8.16 6.40 -2.21
N SER A 272 -9.40 6.19 -1.75
CA SER A 272 -10.50 5.70 -2.60
C SER A 272 -10.79 6.67 -3.75
N ALA A 273 -10.93 7.97 -3.45
CA ALA A 273 -11.14 8.99 -4.47
C ALA A 273 -9.96 9.05 -5.46
N PHE A 274 -8.73 8.99 -4.97
CA PHE A 274 -7.54 8.95 -5.82
C PHE A 274 -7.54 7.73 -6.75
N SER A 275 -7.82 6.56 -6.21
CA SER A 275 -7.77 5.30 -6.95
C SER A 275 -8.82 5.24 -8.06
N VAL A 276 -10.01 5.79 -7.82
CA VAL A 276 -11.05 5.85 -8.83
C VAL A 276 -10.76 6.93 -9.88
N GLU A 277 -10.40 8.14 -9.46
CA GLU A 277 -10.26 9.29 -10.35
C GLU A 277 -9.02 9.16 -11.26
N TYR A 278 -7.88 8.73 -10.70
CA TYR A 278 -6.61 8.71 -11.43
C TYR A 278 -6.20 7.33 -11.93
N LEU A 279 -6.41 6.29 -11.12
CA LEU A 279 -6.01 4.92 -11.47
C LEU A 279 -7.11 4.11 -12.15
N GLY A 280 -8.34 4.62 -12.24
CA GLY A 280 -9.45 3.97 -12.94
C GLY A 280 -10.05 2.76 -12.23
N PHE A 281 -9.67 2.50 -10.97
CA PHE A 281 -10.27 1.39 -10.22
C PHE A 281 -11.76 1.62 -10.00
N SER A 282 -12.56 0.56 -10.11
CA SER A 282 -14.00 0.68 -9.94
C SER A 282 -14.39 0.99 -8.49
N ALA A 283 -15.28 1.98 -8.32
CA ALA A 283 -15.72 2.46 -7.01
C ALA A 283 -16.39 1.37 -6.14
N HIS A 284 -16.92 0.30 -6.75
CA HIS A 284 -17.56 -0.79 -6.00
C HIS A 284 -16.57 -1.67 -5.21
N HIS A 285 -15.27 -1.63 -5.52
CA HIS A 285 -14.26 -2.34 -4.74
C HIS A 285 -14.01 -1.68 -3.38
N PHE A 286 -14.33 -0.39 -3.27
CA PHE A 286 -14.22 0.36 -2.03
C PHE A 286 -15.53 0.30 -1.25
N ASP A 287 -15.47 0.30 0.07
CA ASP A 287 -16.70 0.35 0.87
C ASP A 287 -17.31 1.76 0.80
N LEU A 288 -18.33 1.90 -0.05
CA LEU A 288 -19.03 3.18 -0.25
C LEU A 288 -19.73 3.68 1.02
N SER A 289 -20.14 2.79 1.94
CA SER A 289 -20.73 3.20 3.22
C SER A 289 -19.74 3.95 4.12
N LEU A 290 -18.43 3.72 3.93
CA LEU A 290 -17.36 4.50 4.56
C LEU A 290 -17.20 5.89 3.92
N LEU A 291 -17.73 6.07 2.70
CA LEU A 291 -17.64 7.31 1.95
C LEU A 291 -18.83 8.24 2.24
N GLU A 292 -19.95 7.72 2.73
CA GLU A 292 -21.10 8.51 3.12
C GLU A 292 -20.82 9.24 4.44
N LYS A 293 -21.10 10.54 4.47
CA LYS A 293 -21.12 11.29 5.74
C LYS A 293 -22.21 10.69 6.61
N THR A 294 -21.89 10.30 7.83
CA THR A 294 -22.90 10.06 8.87
C THR A 294 -23.64 11.39 9.14
N ASN A 295 -24.68 11.65 8.40
CA ASN A 295 -25.70 12.63 8.78
C ASN A 295 -26.49 12.03 9.97
N SER A 296 -25.86 12.00 11.13
CA SER A 296 -26.50 11.65 12.38
C SER A 296 -27.32 12.83 12.89
N THR A 297 -28.39 13.17 12.16
CA THR A 297 -29.44 14.07 12.67
C THR A 297 -30.76 13.77 11.97
N SER A 298 -31.21 12.49 11.97
CA SER A 298 -32.62 12.14 11.77
C SER A 298 -32.87 10.64 11.86
N ALA A 299 -32.78 10.07 13.05
CA ALA A 299 -33.30 8.72 13.31
C ALA A 299 -33.89 8.67 14.73
N ILE A 300 -34.76 9.63 15.04
CA ILE A 300 -35.77 9.47 16.09
C ILE A 300 -37.08 9.79 15.40
N ALA A 301 -37.72 8.82 14.80
CA ALA A 301 -39.17 8.67 14.56
C ALA A 301 -39.37 7.65 13.42
N ALA A 302 -39.55 6.40 13.77
CA ALA A 302 -40.46 5.44 13.14
C ALA A 302 -40.26 4.06 13.79
N SER A 303 -40.78 3.89 14.98
CA SER A 303 -41.17 2.58 15.50
C SER A 303 -42.66 2.38 15.26
N ALA A 304 -43.00 1.16 14.88
CA ALA A 304 -44.33 0.57 14.80
C ALA A 304 -45.00 0.53 13.42
N THR A 305 -44.98 -0.64 12.82
CA THR A 305 -46.16 -1.50 12.53
C THR A 305 -45.75 -2.72 11.74
N ASP A 306 -45.82 -3.83 12.34
CA ASP A 306 -46.59 -5.07 12.12
C ASP A 306 -46.56 -5.82 10.78
N SER A 307 -46.41 -7.18 10.96
CA SER A 307 -46.97 -8.34 10.27
C SER A 307 -46.12 -9.05 9.17
N SER A 308 -45.49 -10.09 9.58
CA SER A 308 -45.43 -11.55 9.29
C SER A 308 -45.53 -12.11 7.84
N PRO A 309 -45.10 -13.40 7.63
CA PRO A 309 -44.26 -13.80 6.50
C PRO A 309 -45.03 -14.67 5.47
N SER A 310 -44.48 -14.79 4.26
CA SER A 310 -44.84 -15.90 3.39
C SER A 310 -43.63 -16.42 2.62
N SER A 311 -43.44 -17.71 2.77
CA SER A 311 -42.53 -18.63 2.11
C SER A 311 -42.77 -18.76 0.61
N SER A 312 -41.72 -18.82 -0.19
CA SER A 312 -41.63 -19.80 -1.30
C SER A 312 -40.20 -19.89 -1.85
N ALA A 313 -39.67 -21.09 -1.79
CA ALA A 313 -38.42 -21.50 -2.43
C ALA A 313 -38.68 -21.73 -3.93
N SER A 314 -37.73 -21.28 -4.78
CA SER A 314 -37.51 -21.93 -6.07
C SER A 314 -36.06 -21.68 -6.53
N SER A 315 -35.38 -22.79 -6.77
CA SER A 315 -34.11 -22.98 -7.41
C SER A 315 -34.09 -22.47 -8.85
N LEU A 316 -33.08 -21.66 -9.24
CA LEU A 316 -32.66 -21.53 -10.63
C LEU A 316 -31.16 -21.20 -10.71
N VAL A 317 -30.44 -22.04 -11.42
CA VAL A 317 -29.04 -21.89 -11.85
C VAL A 317 -28.99 -20.82 -12.94
N PRO A 318 -28.06 -19.85 -12.94
CA PRO A 318 -27.86 -19.01 -14.10
C PRO A 318 -26.74 -19.55 -14.99
N SER A 319 -27.11 -19.72 -16.25
CA SER A 319 -26.26 -19.95 -17.41
C SER A 319 -25.35 -18.74 -17.71
N SER A 320 -24.15 -19.05 -18.21
CA SER A 320 -23.19 -18.15 -18.81
C SER A 320 -23.78 -17.37 -20.00
N ASP A 321 -23.79 -16.05 -19.94
CA ASP A 321 -23.87 -15.20 -21.12
C ASP A 321 -22.89 -14.02 -21.01
N SER A 322 -21.90 -14.12 -21.88
CA SER A 322 -20.97 -13.03 -22.20
C SER A 322 -21.56 -12.23 -23.35
N SER A 323 -22.05 -11.01 -23.10
CA SER A 323 -22.07 -9.94 -24.13
C SER A 323 -22.65 -8.64 -23.58
N ALA A 324 -22.04 -7.54 -24.05
CA ALA A 324 -22.53 -6.17 -24.05
C ALA A 324 -22.30 -5.33 -22.77
N TYR A 325 -21.08 -4.77 -22.64
CA TYR A 325 -20.92 -3.46 -21.99
C TYR A 325 -20.78 -2.39 -23.08
N SER A 326 -21.90 -1.82 -23.48
CA SER A 326 -21.93 -0.58 -24.25
C SER A 326 -21.64 0.59 -23.30
N SER A 327 -20.69 1.43 -23.71
CA SER A 327 -20.34 2.71 -23.11
C SER A 327 -21.57 3.62 -23.04
N SER A 328 -22.20 3.72 -21.88
CA SER A 328 -23.07 4.83 -21.54
C SER A 328 -22.42 5.63 -20.41
N SER A 329 -21.79 6.74 -20.78
CA SER A 329 -21.37 7.80 -19.86
C SER A 329 -22.63 8.45 -19.26
N SER A 330 -23.24 7.83 -18.27
CA SER A 330 -24.32 8.40 -17.48
C SER A 330 -23.79 8.76 -16.11
N ASN A 331 -23.75 10.06 -15.80
CA ASN A 331 -23.75 10.78 -14.52
C ASN A 331 -23.88 9.93 -13.24
N LEU A 332 -22.97 9.00 -13.00
CA LEU A 332 -22.74 8.44 -11.69
C LEU A 332 -22.09 9.54 -10.84
N LYS A 333 -22.91 10.23 -10.02
CA LYS A 333 -22.41 11.07 -8.94
C LYS A 333 -21.50 10.19 -8.10
N TYR A 334 -20.18 10.44 -8.18
CA TYR A 334 -19.20 9.74 -7.35
C TYR A 334 -19.59 9.89 -5.87
N PRO A 335 -19.48 8.83 -5.07
CA PRO A 335 -19.93 8.80 -3.68
C PRO A 335 -19.06 9.60 -2.72
N TYR A 336 -18.04 10.33 -3.20
CA TYR A 336 -17.22 11.20 -2.37
C TYR A 336 -17.62 12.66 -2.53
N ASP A 337 -17.45 13.42 -1.46
CA ASP A 337 -17.72 14.84 -1.52
C ASP A 337 -16.62 15.60 -2.30
N SER A 338 -16.91 16.84 -2.68
CA SER A 338 -15.96 17.71 -3.36
C SER A 338 -14.66 17.93 -2.58
N PHE A 339 -14.69 17.80 -1.26
CA PHE A 339 -13.50 17.91 -0.41
C PHE A 339 -12.58 16.69 -0.52
N ASP A 340 -13.11 15.48 -0.69
CA ASP A 340 -12.29 14.29 -0.86
C ASP A 340 -11.63 14.29 -2.23
N ALA A 341 -12.30 14.75 -3.28
CA ALA A 341 -11.72 14.97 -4.61
C ALA A 341 -10.60 16.04 -4.56
N LEU A 342 -10.80 17.16 -3.86
CA LEU A 342 -9.75 18.18 -3.67
C LEU A 342 -8.54 17.63 -2.90
N ARG A 343 -8.76 16.79 -1.89
CA ARG A 343 -7.67 16.14 -1.14
C ARG A 343 -6.95 15.09 -1.97
N ALA A 344 -7.65 14.32 -2.78
CA ALA A 344 -7.05 13.40 -3.75
C ALA A 344 -6.16 14.14 -4.76
N LYS A 345 -6.61 15.27 -5.28
CA LYS A 345 -5.81 16.16 -6.13
C LYS A 345 -4.59 16.73 -5.39
N SER A 346 -4.72 17.05 -4.10
CA SER A 346 -3.59 17.48 -3.27
C SER A 346 -2.58 16.35 -3.06
N LEU A 347 -3.04 15.11 -2.83
CA LEU A 347 -2.19 13.93 -2.73
C LEU A 347 -1.45 13.67 -4.04
N LEU A 348 -2.12 13.80 -5.19
CA LEU A 348 -1.48 13.69 -6.49
C LEU A 348 -0.38 14.74 -6.68
N LYS A 349 -0.67 16.01 -6.42
CA LYS A 349 0.34 17.08 -6.51
C LYS A 349 1.54 16.83 -5.62
N TRP A 350 1.32 16.29 -4.44
CA TRP A 350 2.38 15.93 -3.50
C TRP A 350 3.21 14.75 -4.04
N SER A 351 2.56 13.68 -4.51
CA SER A 351 3.23 12.53 -5.12
C SER A 351 4.06 12.96 -6.35
N ILE A 352 3.53 13.83 -7.21
CA ILE A 352 4.25 14.40 -8.35
C ILE A 352 5.49 15.18 -7.89
N LYS A 353 5.36 16.01 -6.86
CA LYS A 353 6.45 16.86 -6.36
C LYS A 353 7.56 16.04 -5.72
N VAL A 354 7.21 15.03 -4.93
CA VAL A 354 8.14 14.33 -4.05
C VAL A 354 8.58 13.00 -4.62
N GLY A 355 7.68 12.29 -5.33
CA GLY A 355 7.96 10.95 -5.84
C GLY A 355 8.23 9.94 -4.74
N ASN A 356 8.84 8.82 -5.09
CA ASN A 356 9.23 7.78 -4.16
C ASN A 356 10.64 8.03 -3.59
N HIS A 357 10.77 9.05 -2.76
CA HIS A 357 12.06 9.42 -2.15
C HIS A 357 12.65 8.31 -1.27
N ALA A 358 11.81 7.45 -0.69
CA ALA A 358 12.28 6.34 0.12
C ALA A 358 13.15 5.34 -0.66
N MET A 359 12.89 5.15 -1.97
CA MET A 359 13.70 4.27 -2.82
C MET A 359 14.94 4.94 -3.42
N PHE A 360 14.87 6.23 -3.73
CA PHE A 360 15.93 6.92 -4.50
C PHE A 360 16.78 7.86 -3.64
N GLY A 361 16.49 7.98 -2.35
CA GLY A 361 17.23 8.80 -1.39
C GLY A 361 17.40 10.24 -1.88
N SER A 362 16.68 11.19 -1.31
CA SER A 362 17.03 12.59 -1.56
C SER A 362 18.43 12.82 -1.01
N SER A 363 19.28 13.53 -1.75
CA SER A 363 20.56 14.03 -1.25
C SER A 363 20.43 14.82 0.06
N PHE A 364 19.24 15.33 0.34
CA PHE A 364 18.86 16.03 1.55
C PHE A 364 18.69 15.11 2.78
N SER A 365 18.25 13.85 2.55
CA SER A 365 18.06 12.86 3.63
C SER A 365 19.38 12.33 4.19
N ARG A 366 20.43 12.23 3.38
CA ARG A 366 21.71 11.65 3.81
C ARG A 366 22.59 12.59 4.62
N ASN A 367 22.50 13.90 4.40
CA ASN A 367 23.38 14.91 4.99
C ASN A 367 22.71 15.82 6.04
N GLY A 368 21.41 15.69 6.24
CA GLY A 368 20.66 16.50 7.22
C GLY A 368 20.75 15.90 8.62
N GLY A 369 21.31 16.64 9.58
CA GLY A 369 21.26 16.25 10.99
C GLY A 369 19.82 16.10 11.53
N PHE A 370 19.70 15.53 12.73
CA PHE A 370 18.41 15.28 13.42
C PHE A 370 17.43 16.45 13.41
N LEU A 371 17.93 17.68 13.58
CA LEU A 371 17.11 18.90 13.59
C LEU A 371 16.50 19.17 12.21
N ALA A 372 17.28 19.02 11.13
CA ALA A 372 16.79 19.23 9.77
C ALA A 372 15.68 18.23 9.41
N HIS A 373 15.87 16.95 9.75
CA HIS A 373 14.85 15.93 9.57
C HIS A 373 13.57 16.21 10.36
N SER A 374 13.73 16.66 11.61
CA SER A 374 12.60 17.01 12.48
C SER A 374 11.83 18.22 11.96
N CYS A 375 12.53 19.24 11.43
CA CYS A 375 11.88 20.42 10.83
C CYS A 375 11.13 20.07 9.55
N ILE A 376 11.70 19.26 8.65
CA ILE A 376 11.04 18.81 7.41
C ILE A 376 9.80 17.97 7.76
N TYR A 377 9.94 17.05 8.69
CA TYR A 377 8.85 16.24 9.20
C TYR A 377 7.68 17.10 9.72
N PHE A 378 8.00 18.06 10.63
CA PHE A 378 6.99 18.95 11.19
C PHE A 378 6.32 19.84 10.13
N TYR A 379 7.11 20.35 9.18
CA TYR A 379 6.60 21.14 8.07
C TYR A 379 5.65 20.32 7.18
N ASN A 380 6.03 19.10 6.82
CA ASN A 380 5.18 18.22 6.02
C ASN A 380 3.88 17.86 6.75
N MET A 381 3.97 17.59 8.07
CA MET A 381 2.78 17.33 8.88
C MET A 381 1.84 18.53 8.93
N LEU A 382 2.37 19.76 9.04
CA LEU A 382 1.57 20.99 8.98
C LEU A 382 0.87 21.15 7.63
N LEU A 383 1.60 20.92 6.53
CA LEU A 383 1.03 21.01 5.17
C LEU A 383 -0.11 20.02 4.97
N HIS A 384 -0.04 18.86 5.61
CA HIS A 384 -0.98 17.76 5.43
C HIS A 384 -1.90 17.53 6.63
N PHE A 385 -1.93 18.46 7.58
CA PHE A 385 -2.82 18.42 8.75
C PHE A 385 -4.25 18.03 8.41
N TRP A 386 -4.79 18.54 7.30
CA TRP A 386 -6.15 18.27 6.86
C TRP A 386 -6.42 16.82 6.45
N TRP A 387 -5.38 16.04 6.16
CA TRP A 387 -5.53 14.62 5.86
C TRP A 387 -5.73 13.79 7.13
N VAL A 388 -4.95 14.10 8.16
CA VAL A 388 -4.83 13.27 9.38
C VAL A 388 -4.62 14.12 10.64
N PRO A 389 -5.62 14.92 11.05
CA PRO A 389 -5.44 15.86 12.16
C PRO A 389 -5.10 15.20 13.49
N THR A 390 -5.56 13.96 13.72
CA THR A 390 -5.27 13.21 14.95
C THR A 390 -3.82 12.77 15.05
N GLU A 391 -3.19 12.40 13.94
CA GLU A 391 -1.77 12.06 13.90
C GLU A 391 -0.90 13.28 14.24
N PHE A 392 -1.30 14.47 13.80
CA PHE A 392 -0.62 15.71 14.17
C PHE A 392 -0.63 15.93 15.70
N LEU A 393 -1.73 15.66 16.37
CA LEU A 393 -1.82 15.76 17.84
C LEU A 393 -0.93 14.72 18.55
N GLY A 394 -0.59 13.63 17.92
CA GLY A 394 0.29 12.59 18.44
C GLY A 394 1.78 12.91 18.33
N ILE A 395 2.20 13.94 17.57
CA ILE A 395 3.62 14.27 17.32
C ILE A 395 4.42 14.43 18.62
N PRO A 396 3.98 15.20 19.64
CA PRO A 396 4.77 15.38 20.85
C PRO A 396 5.07 14.05 21.54
N TRP A 397 4.09 13.16 21.58
CA TRP A 397 4.23 11.81 22.13
C TRP A 397 5.21 10.94 21.33
N TYR A 398 5.10 10.96 20.02
CA TYR A 398 6.01 10.22 19.14
C TYR A 398 7.46 10.71 19.28
N MET A 399 7.68 12.03 19.35
CA MET A 399 9.00 12.62 19.56
C MET A 399 9.59 12.22 20.91
N LEU A 400 8.77 12.23 21.96
CA LEU A 400 9.17 11.78 23.30
C LEU A 400 9.60 10.31 23.29
N ARG A 401 8.78 9.42 22.72
CA ARG A 401 9.12 7.98 22.58
C ARG A 401 10.43 7.78 21.83
N ARG A 402 10.64 8.50 20.74
CA ARG A 402 11.86 8.41 19.94
C ARG A 402 13.09 8.88 20.72
N ALA A 403 12.95 9.94 21.49
CA ALA A 403 14.01 10.43 22.38
C ALA A 403 14.36 9.41 23.48
N LEU A 404 13.35 8.88 24.18
CA LEU A 404 13.54 7.86 25.22
C LEU A 404 14.18 6.58 24.67
N TYR A 405 13.77 6.14 23.49
CA TYR A 405 14.38 4.99 22.83
C TYR A 405 15.87 5.21 22.53
N ARG A 406 16.26 6.38 22.02
CA ARG A 406 17.66 6.71 21.78
C ARG A 406 18.47 6.75 23.09
N LEU A 407 17.91 7.32 24.15
CA LEU A 407 18.56 7.37 25.46
C LEU A 407 18.76 5.97 26.07
N SER A 408 17.85 5.02 25.82
CA SER A 408 18.03 3.63 26.28
C SER A 408 19.18 2.94 25.56
N PHE A 409 19.42 3.27 24.29
CA PHE A 409 20.55 2.73 23.52
C PHE A 409 21.90 3.27 24.02
N MET A 410 21.97 4.57 24.32
CA MET A 410 23.20 5.21 24.82
C MET A 410 23.64 4.70 26.20
N LYS A 411 22.79 3.96 26.92
CA LYS A 411 23.13 3.35 28.22
C LYS A 411 23.71 1.93 28.09
N HIS A 412 23.67 1.34 26.91
CA HIS A 412 24.14 -0.01 26.63
C HIS A 412 25.35 -0.07 25.67
N THR A 413 25.82 1.10 25.21
CA THR A 413 27.10 1.32 24.53
C THR A 413 28.07 2.03 25.47
#